data_35769a6cce8c264ba94289d0a0d5e853
#
_entry.id   35769a6cce8c264ba94289d0a0d5e853
#
_cell.length_a   1.000
_cell.length_b   1.000
_cell.length_c   1.000
_cell.angle_alpha   90.00
_cell.angle_beta   90.00
_cell.angle_gamma   90.00
#
_symmetry.space_group_name_H-M   'P 1'
#
loop_
_entity.id
_entity.type
_entity.pdbx_description
1 polymer ?
#
loop_
_entity_poly.entity_id
_entity_poly.type
_entity_poly.pdbx_seq_one_letter_code
_entity_poly.pdbx_strand_id
1 'polypeptide(L)'
;MIKYLRQDEINVDKWDQCISHSVNGMIYAFSWYLDIVNNRWEALVEGDYKRVMPLTPGKKANINYLFQPPFTQQLGIFSTSHLTSQVVNDFIKAIPSKYKLIEINLNTYNKPDSQTTGFTPWLTHELDLISDYDTITKNYSNNLKRNLKKARQSKLSISEHVRPEELITIFKENKGKELKHLTNYHYDLLRRLINVMVYKNTASVIGAYDETNSLCAGAFFVFSNRKAIFYFSATNDTAKETGAMPLVIDYFIQKHAHSHITLDFEGSNDPGLARFYKSFGATQITYPHLYLNKLNPLFRFGLSVIKKLKN
;
A
#
# COMPACT_ATOMS: atom_id res chain seq x y z
N MET A 1 -4.21 1.64 29.25
CA MET A 1 -2.82 2.15 29.23
C MET A 1 -2.13 1.60 27.99
N ILE A 2 -1.40 2.45 27.24
CA ILE A 2 -0.61 2.05 26.07
C ILE A 2 0.78 1.62 26.56
N LYS A 3 1.21 0.42 26.15
CA LYS A 3 2.53 -0.13 26.44
C LYS A 3 3.38 -0.13 25.19
N TYR A 4 4.66 0.17 25.31
CA TYR A 4 5.65 -0.04 24.27
C TYR A 4 6.28 -1.43 24.46
N LEU A 5 6.37 -2.20 23.39
CA LEU A 5 6.94 -3.55 23.36
C LEU A 5 8.00 -3.63 22.26
N ARG A 6 9.11 -4.29 22.57
CA ARG A 6 10.09 -4.73 21.57
C ARG A 6 9.59 -6.01 20.88
N GLN A 7 10.17 -6.36 19.76
CA GLN A 7 9.73 -7.51 18.95
C GLN A 7 9.65 -8.81 19.76
N ASP A 8 10.63 -9.07 20.61
CA ASP A 8 10.71 -10.27 21.46
C ASP A 8 9.66 -10.30 22.60
N GLU A 9 9.01 -9.19 22.87
CA GLU A 9 7.98 -9.04 23.89
C GLU A 9 6.54 -9.12 23.30
N ILE A 10 6.42 -9.14 21.97
CA ILE A 10 5.12 -9.13 21.28
C ILE A 10 4.54 -10.55 21.23
N ASN A 11 3.30 -10.70 21.72
CA ASN A 11 2.52 -11.91 21.47
C ASN A 11 1.96 -11.85 20.05
N VAL A 12 2.58 -12.58 19.12
CA VAL A 12 2.29 -12.57 17.69
C VAL A 12 0.86 -13.06 17.40
N ASP A 13 0.38 -14.07 18.13
CA ASP A 13 -0.99 -14.59 17.93
C ASP A 13 -2.04 -13.54 18.30
N LYS A 14 -1.89 -12.86 19.43
CA LYS A 14 -2.79 -11.77 19.84
C LYS A 14 -2.68 -10.57 18.90
N TRP A 15 -1.47 -10.28 18.42
CA TRP A 15 -1.23 -9.24 17.42
C TRP A 15 -2.01 -9.51 16.13
N ASP A 16 -1.77 -10.66 15.51
CA ASP A 16 -2.42 -11.04 14.24
C ASP A 16 -3.93 -11.22 14.41
N GLN A 17 -4.38 -11.67 15.58
CA GLN A 17 -5.80 -11.70 15.92
C GLN A 17 -6.40 -10.30 15.96
N CYS A 18 -5.72 -9.32 16.59
CA CYS A 18 -6.17 -7.92 16.57
C CYS A 18 -6.27 -7.40 15.13
N ILE A 19 -5.24 -7.60 14.29
CA ILE A 19 -5.25 -7.14 12.90
C ILE A 19 -6.40 -7.78 12.11
N SER A 20 -6.59 -9.09 12.21
CA SER A 20 -7.62 -9.81 11.47
C SER A 20 -9.05 -9.39 11.85
N HIS A 21 -9.28 -9.03 13.11
CA HIS A 21 -10.60 -8.61 13.61
C HIS A 21 -10.80 -7.07 13.56
N SER A 22 -9.78 -6.31 13.22
CA SER A 22 -9.89 -4.85 13.09
C SER A 22 -10.67 -4.48 11.83
N VAL A 23 -11.60 -3.52 11.95
CA VAL A 23 -12.33 -2.95 10.80
C VAL A 23 -11.36 -2.34 9.79
N ASN A 24 -10.28 -1.76 10.28
CA ASN A 24 -9.22 -1.14 9.50
C ASN A 24 -7.98 -2.04 9.35
N GLY A 25 -8.11 -3.36 9.57
CA GLY A 25 -7.03 -4.30 9.38
C GLY A 25 -6.51 -4.30 7.94
N MET A 26 -5.20 -4.40 7.78
CA MET A 26 -4.54 -4.39 6.47
C MET A 26 -3.41 -5.42 6.44
N ILE A 27 -3.15 -5.94 5.26
CA ILE A 27 -2.08 -6.93 5.03
C ILE A 27 -0.73 -6.46 5.59
N TYR A 28 -0.45 -5.17 5.53
CA TYR A 28 0.80 -4.54 5.95
C TYR A 28 1.11 -4.67 7.44
N ALA A 29 0.07 -4.88 8.25
CA ALA A 29 0.21 -4.89 9.71
C ALA A 29 0.30 -6.29 10.30
N PHE A 30 0.11 -7.35 9.52
CA PHE A 30 0.35 -8.70 10.01
C PHE A 30 1.83 -8.91 10.38
N SER A 31 2.06 -9.67 11.43
CA SER A 31 3.41 -9.92 11.97
C SER A 31 4.37 -10.42 10.90
N TRP A 32 3.96 -11.41 10.11
CA TRP A 32 4.77 -12.00 9.05
C TRP A 32 5.16 -10.97 7.97
N TYR A 33 4.28 -9.99 7.68
CA TYR A 33 4.58 -8.93 6.73
C TYR A 33 5.63 -7.97 7.31
N LEU A 34 5.40 -7.55 8.55
CA LEU A 34 6.32 -6.69 9.29
C LEU A 34 7.71 -7.32 9.43
N ASP A 35 7.79 -8.62 9.72
CA ASP A 35 9.06 -9.38 9.81
C ASP A 35 9.84 -9.35 8.49
N ILE A 36 9.14 -9.33 7.34
CA ILE A 36 9.78 -9.26 6.04
C ILE A 36 10.29 -7.84 5.74
N VAL A 37 9.50 -6.80 6.00
CA VAL A 37 9.84 -5.41 5.63
C VAL A 37 10.71 -4.71 6.67
N ASN A 38 10.66 -5.14 7.93
CA ASN A 38 11.48 -4.63 9.03
C ASN A 38 11.60 -5.67 10.16
N ASN A 39 12.61 -6.51 10.11
CA ASN A 39 12.82 -7.61 11.06
C ASN A 39 13.13 -7.17 12.52
N ARG A 40 13.01 -5.88 12.80
CA ARG A 40 13.19 -5.29 14.16
C ARG A 40 12.03 -4.38 14.52
N TRP A 41 10.84 -4.63 13.92
CA TRP A 41 9.68 -3.84 14.25
C TRP A 41 9.32 -3.94 15.72
N GLU A 42 8.76 -2.87 16.24
CA GLU A 42 8.34 -2.74 17.63
C GLU A 42 6.86 -2.39 17.67
N ALA A 43 6.25 -2.33 18.83
CA ALA A 43 4.82 -2.09 18.94
C ALA A 43 4.44 -1.13 20.06
N LEU A 44 3.35 -0.40 19.83
CA LEU A 44 2.52 0.16 20.88
C LEU A 44 1.25 -0.68 21.00
N VAL A 45 0.94 -1.12 22.20
CA VAL A 45 -0.19 -2.01 22.48
C VAL A 45 -1.04 -1.44 23.61
N GLU A 46 -2.35 -1.32 23.39
CA GLU A 46 -3.30 -0.90 24.42
C GLU A 46 -4.13 -2.09 24.91
N GLY A 47 -4.23 -2.20 26.22
CA GLY A 47 -4.95 -3.30 26.88
C GLY A 47 -4.34 -4.65 26.59
N ASP A 48 -5.16 -5.66 26.38
CA ASP A 48 -4.74 -6.98 25.88
C ASP A 48 -4.92 -7.04 24.37
N TYR A 49 -4.09 -6.28 23.63
CA TYR A 49 -4.10 -6.15 22.15
C TYR A 49 -5.45 -5.64 21.59
N LYS A 50 -6.19 -4.85 22.35
CA LYS A 50 -7.42 -4.22 21.86
C LYS A 50 -7.16 -3.23 20.72
N ARG A 51 -6.04 -2.50 20.84
CA ARG A 51 -5.52 -1.60 19.82
C ARG A 51 -4.02 -1.76 19.73
N VAL A 52 -3.50 -1.75 18.52
CA VAL A 52 -2.07 -1.94 18.26
C VAL A 52 -1.57 -0.98 17.20
N MET A 53 -0.30 -0.58 17.31
CA MET A 53 0.37 0.25 16.31
C MET A 53 1.78 -0.28 16.09
N PRO A 54 2.13 -0.75 14.88
CA PRO A 54 3.50 -1.15 14.58
C PRO A 54 4.40 0.09 14.49
N LEU A 55 5.60 -0.04 15.01
CA LEU A 55 6.68 0.91 14.87
C LEU A 55 7.78 0.26 14.03
N THR A 56 8.21 0.93 12.99
CA THR A 56 9.21 0.43 12.03
C THR A 56 10.51 1.21 12.19
N PRO A 57 11.39 0.79 13.14
CA PRO A 57 12.59 1.52 13.46
C PRO A 57 13.68 1.39 12.40
N GLY A 58 14.42 2.47 12.23
CA GLY A 58 15.70 2.51 11.55
C GLY A 58 16.73 3.24 12.39
N LYS A 59 18.01 3.05 12.08
CA LYS A 59 19.13 3.75 12.72
C LYS A 59 20.15 4.19 11.68
N LYS A 60 20.50 5.48 11.70
CA LYS A 60 21.56 6.04 10.84
C LYS A 60 22.33 7.11 11.60
N ALA A 61 23.66 7.07 11.55
CA ALA A 61 24.55 8.00 12.27
C ALA A 61 24.13 8.20 13.74
N ASN A 62 23.85 7.11 14.46
CA ASN A 62 23.37 7.09 15.85
C ASN A 62 22.01 7.77 16.09
N ILE A 63 21.28 8.17 15.05
CA ILE A 63 19.93 8.70 15.15
C ILE A 63 18.94 7.56 14.93
N ASN A 64 18.08 7.31 15.94
CA ASN A 64 16.95 6.41 15.78
C ASN A 64 15.78 7.18 15.13
N TYR A 65 15.16 6.54 14.15
CA TYR A 65 14.01 7.09 13.44
C TYR A 65 12.95 6.01 13.18
N LEU A 66 11.72 6.45 12.91
CA LEU A 66 10.66 5.59 12.34
C LEU A 66 10.47 5.98 10.89
N PHE A 67 10.28 4.98 10.02
CA PHE A 67 10.10 5.19 8.59
C PHE A 67 8.99 4.30 8.03
N GLN A 68 8.44 4.68 6.88
CA GLN A 68 7.51 3.84 6.14
C GLN A 68 8.30 2.81 5.35
N PRO A 69 8.12 1.48 5.60
CA PRO A 69 8.85 0.45 4.88
C PRO A 69 8.53 0.44 3.38
N PRO A 70 9.44 -0.02 2.52
CA PRO A 70 9.13 -0.24 1.11
C PRO A 70 7.94 -1.17 0.93
N PHE A 71 7.15 -0.94 -0.12
CA PHE A 71 5.94 -1.71 -0.46
C PHE A 71 4.84 -1.70 0.61
N THR A 72 4.87 -0.73 1.51
CA THR A 72 3.92 -0.57 2.60
C THR A 72 3.32 0.82 2.52
N GLN A 73 2.09 0.97 2.04
CA GLN A 73 1.52 2.31 1.89
C GLN A 73 1.05 2.90 3.21
N GLN A 74 0.33 2.11 4.01
CA GLN A 74 -0.34 2.58 5.22
C GLN A 74 -0.10 1.64 6.38
N LEU A 75 0.13 2.20 7.56
CA LEU A 75 0.20 1.52 8.85
C LEU A 75 -0.68 2.27 9.86
N GLY A 76 -0.11 2.66 11.00
CA GLY A 76 -0.82 3.40 12.05
C GLY A 76 -1.49 2.49 13.07
N ILE A 77 -2.62 2.93 13.62
CA ILE A 77 -3.32 2.24 14.70
C ILE A 77 -4.40 1.32 14.12
N PHE A 78 -4.35 0.05 14.51
CA PHE A 78 -5.36 -0.95 14.19
C PHE A 78 -6.18 -1.25 15.45
N SER A 79 -7.49 -1.44 15.29
CA SER A 79 -8.39 -1.52 16.43
C SER A 79 -9.58 -2.43 16.17
N THR A 80 -9.89 -3.27 17.15
CA THR A 80 -11.14 -4.05 17.20
C THR A 80 -12.32 -3.23 17.73
N SER A 81 -12.11 -1.94 18.03
CA SER A 81 -13.15 -1.03 18.53
C SER A 81 -13.02 0.35 17.88
N HIS A 82 -14.01 1.20 18.07
CA HIS A 82 -14.02 2.56 17.50
C HIS A 82 -12.74 3.34 17.82
N LEU A 83 -12.16 4.00 16.80
CA LEU A 83 -11.01 4.90 16.89
C LEU A 83 -11.50 6.36 16.92
N THR A 84 -11.23 7.05 18.02
CA THR A 84 -11.44 8.51 18.13
C THR A 84 -10.14 9.25 17.85
N SER A 85 -10.23 10.53 17.53
CA SER A 85 -9.04 11.40 17.36
C SER A 85 -8.17 11.42 18.63
N GLN A 86 -8.81 11.38 19.83
CA GLN A 86 -8.07 11.30 21.09
C GLN A 86 -7.21 10.03 21.18
N VAL A 87 -7.75 8.86 20.80
CA VAL A 87 -6.99 7.59 20.77
C VAL A 87 -5.81 7.70 19.83
N VAL A 88 -6.02 8.27 18.64
CA VAL A 88 -4.93 8.46 17.66
C VAL A 88 -3.82 9.33 18.26
N ASN A 89 -4.20 10.45 18.88
CA ASN A 89 -3.24 11.37 19.50
C ASN A 89 -2.49 10.72 20.67
N ASP A 90 -3.16 9.89 21.49
CA ASP A 90 -2.54 9.19 22.61
C ASP A 90 -1.50 8.18 22.15
N PHE A 91 -1.76 7.45 21.06
CA PHE A 91 -0.77 6.56 20.44
C PHE A 91 0.43 7.32 19.89
N ILE A 92 0.20 8.45 19.20
CA ILE A 92 1.31 9.29 18.68
C ILE A 92 2.17 9.85 19.82
N LYS A 93 1.57 10.28 20.93
CA LYS A 93 2.28 10.74 22.13
C LYS A 93 3.06 9.62 22.81
N ALA A 94 2.56 8.37 22.73
CA ALA A 94 3.20 7.19 23.32
C ALA A 94 4.42 6.71 22.53
N ILE A 95 4.68 7.23 21.32
CA ILE A 95 5.88 6.88 20.56
C ILE A 95 7.14 7.24 21.37
N PRO A 96 8.05 6.28 21.62
CA PRO A 96 9.23 6.49 22.48
C PRO A 96 10.08 7.69 22.05
N SER A 97 10.51 8.49 23.01
CA SER A 97 11.31 9.71 22.78
C SER A 97 12.69 9.45 22.18
N LYS A 98 13.14 8.18 22.16
CA LYS A 98 14.35 7.76 21.45
C LYS A 98 14.28 8.03 19.94
N TYR A 99 13.08 8.03 19.34
CA TYR A 99 12.88 8.33 17.92
C TYR A 99 12.89 9.83 17.68
N LYS A 100 13.96 10.33 17.05
CA LYS A 100 14.18 11.76 16.80
C LYS A 100 13.60 12.24 15.48
N LEU A 101 13.42 11.33 14.54
CA LEU A 101 12.73 11.58 13.27
C LEU A 101 11.65 10.52 13.08
N ILE A 102 10.44 10.94 12.76
CA ILE A 102 9.31 10.05 12.51
C ILE A 102 8.70 10.46 11.17
N GLU A 103 8.67 9.54 10.22
CA GLU A 103 8.06 9.72 8.90
C GLU A 103 7.30 8.45 8.54
N ILE A 104 6.01 8.41 8.85
CA ILE A 104 5.14 7.23 8.70
C ILE A 104 3.76 7.65 8.18
N ASN A 105 3.10 6.72 7.52
CA ASN A 105 1.72 6.87 7.07
C ASN A 105 0.79 6.14 8.02
N LEU A 106 -0.25 6.82 8.48
CA LEU A 106 -1.37 6.17 9.16
C LEU A 106 -2.39 5.69 8.12
N ASN A 107 -3.34 4.85 8.53
CA ASN A 107 -4.39 4.39 7.63
C ASN A 107 -5.58 5.35 7.58
N THR A 108 -6.46 5.15 6.61
CA THR A 108 -7.62 6.02 6.35
C THR A 108 -8.60 6.17 7.52
N TYR A 109 -8.59 5.26 8.48
CA TYR A 109 -9.42 5.30 9.69
C TYR A 109 -8.77 6.08 10.84
N ASN A 110 -7.48 6.36 10.75
CA ASN A 110 -6.77 7.12 11.79
C ASN A 110 -6.94 8.62 11.52
N LYS A 111 -7.86 9.25 12.23
CA LYS A 111 -8.13 10.69 12.08
C LYS A 111 -7.55 11.43 13.27
N PRO A 112 -6.37 12.07 13.16
CA PRO A 112 -5.83 12.92 14.22
C PRO A 112 -6.70 14.15 14.41
N ASP A 113 -6.58 14.79 15.58
CA ASP A 113 -7.20 16.08 15.82
C ASP A 113 -6.60 17.13 14.87
N SER A 114 -7.44 18.06 14.38
CA SER A 114 -7.02 19.14 13.49
C SER A 114 -5.95 20.08 14.10
N GLN A 115 -5.85 20.13 15.42
CA GLN A 115 -4.83 20.90 16.14
C GLN A 115 -3.49 20.14 16.29
N THR A 116 -3.46 18.84 15.97
CA THR A 116 -2.23 18.05 16.10
C THR A 116 -1.30 18.35 14.94
N THR A 117 -0.12 18.89 15.25
CA THR A 117 0.88 19.26 14.24
C THR A 117 1.64 18.07 13.67
N GLY A 118 2.19 18.25 12.47
CA GLY A 118 3.05 17.26 11.81
C GLY A 118 2.30 16.31 10.87
N PHE A 119 0.99 16.48 10.69
CA PHE A 119 0.21 15.71 9.73
C PHE A 119 0.00 16.47 8.43
N THR A 120 0.12 15.74 7.32
CA THR A 120 -0.32 16.18 5.98
C THR A 120 -1.23 15.13 5.37
N PRO A 121 -2.31 15.51 4.66
CA PRO A 121 -3.16 14.55 3.97
C PRO A 121 -2.45 14.01 2.73
N TRP A 122 -2.32 12.69 2.64
CA TRP A 122 -1.93 11.97 1.45
C TRP A 122 -3.14 11.26 0.86
N LEU A 123 -3.05 10.84 -0.40
CA LEU A 123 -4.18 10.39 -1.18
C LEU A 123 -4.09 8.91 -1.52
N THR A 124 -5.24 8.22 -1.45
CA THR A 124 -5.50 6.96 -2.12
C THR A 124 -6.81 7.07 -2.90
N HIS A 125 -7.12 6.08 -3.75
CA HIS A 125 -8.39 5.96 -4.45
C HIS A 125 -9.00 4.60 -4.17
N GLU A 126 -10.26 4.61 -3.77
CA GLU A 126 -11.00 3.40 -3.44
C GLU A 126 -12.24 3.26 -4.32
N LEU A 127 -12.50 2.03 -4.78
CA LEU A 127 -13.68 1.66 -5.53
C LEU A 127 -14.43 0.55 -4.81
N ASP A 128 -15.66 0.82 -4.42
CA ASP A 128 -16.54 -0.18 -3.83
C ASP A 128 -17.08 -1.12 -4.92
N LEU A 129 -16.98 -2.43 -4.70
CA LEU A 129 -17.41 -3.47 -5.63
C LEU A 129 -18.74 -4.13 -5.21
N ILE A 130 -19.49 -3.54 -4.27
CA ILE A 130 -20.80 -4.06 -3.82
C ILE A 130 -21.81 -4.09 -4.96
N SER A 131 -21.82 -3.06 -5.81
CA SER A 131 -22.72 -2.98 -6.95
C SER A 131 -22.39 -4.03 -8.02
N ASP A 132 -23.37 -4.35 -8.87
CA ASP A 132 -23.14 -5.13 -10.07
C ASP A 132 -22.21 -4.40 -11.05
N TYR A 133 -21.59 -5.17 -11.95
CA TYR A 133 -20.60 -4.67 -12.89
C TYR A 133 -21.17 -3.56 -13.81
N ASP A 134 -22.41 -3.71 -14.28
CA ASP A 134 -23.03 -2.72 -15.18
C ASP A 134 -23.23 -1.39 -14.46
N THR A 135 -23.58 -1.41 -13.19
CA THR A 135 -23.71 -0.21 -12.35
C THR A 135 -22.35 0.45 -12.10
N ILE A 136 -21.32 -0.33 -11.79
CA ILE A 136 -19.95 0.20 -11.59
C ILE A 136 -19.48 0.88 -12.89
N THR A 137 -19.63 0.23 -14.04
CA THR A 137 -19.12 0.74 -15.33
C THR A 137 -19.85 1.98 -15.84
N LYS A 138 -21.04 2.30 -15.35
CA LYS A 138 -21.69 3.60 -15.63
C LYS A 138 -20.81 4.77 -15.22
N ASN A 139 -20.05 4.62 -14.12
CA ASN A 139 -19.16 5.64 -13.57
C ASN A 139 -17.79 5.69 -14.27
N TYR A 140 -17.50 4.78 -15.19
CA TYR A 140 -16.27 4.83 -15.98
C TYR A 140 -16.23 6.08 -16.86
N SER A 141 -15.07 6.74 -16.90
CA SER A 141 -14.88 7.88 -17.80
C SER A 141 -14.99 7.47 -19.28
N ASN A 142 -15.40 8.40 -20.14
CA ASN A 142 -15.49 8.15 -21.59
C ASN A 142 -14.14 7.73 -22.19
N ASN A 143 -13.03 8.26 -21.65
CA ASN A 143 -11.69 7.87 -22.08
C ASN A 143 -11.40 6.41 -21.76
N LEU A 144 -11.71 5.96 -20.54
CA LEU A 144 -11.56 4.56 -20.14
C LEU A 144 -12.42 3.64 -21.02
N LYS A 145 -13.70 3.99 -21.24
CA LYS A 145 -14.60 3.20 -22.12
C LYS A 145 -14.03 3.02 -23.54
N ARG A 146 -13.42 4.09 -24.10
CA ARG A 146 -12.74 4.00 -25.40
C ARG A 146 -11.50 3.10 -25.36
N ASN A 147 -10.68 3.21 -24.32
CA ASN A 147 -9.50 2.37 -24.16
C ASN A 147 -9.86 0.90 -23.98
N LEU A 148 -10.90 0.58 -23.21
CA LEU A 148 -11.40 -0.79 -23.06
C LEU A 148 -11.96 -1.34 -24.37
N LYS A 149 -12.69 -0.52 -25.16
CA LYS A 149 -13.15 -0.94 -26.50
C LYS A 149 -11.95 -1.28 -27.40
N LYS A 150 -10.92 -0.44 -27.41
CA LYS A 150 -9.67 -0.69 -28.15
C LYS A 150 -8.98 -1.98 -27.69
N ALA A 151 -8.83 -2.15 -26.37
CA ALA A 151 -8.18 -3.33 -25.79
C ALA A 151 -8.91 -4.64 -26.17
N ARG A 152 -10.23 -4.65 -26.12
CA ARG A 152 -11.06 -5.81 -26.55
C ARG A 152 -10.94 -6.14 -28.04
N GLN A 153 -10.55 -5.16 -28.87
CA GLN A 153 -10.28 -5.35 -30.31
C GLN A 153 -8.85 -5.78 -30.61
N SER A 154 -7.93 -5.65 -29.67
CA SER A 154 -6.47 -5.88 -29.84
C SER A 154 -6.04 -7.31 -29.59
N LYS A 155 -6.95 -8.30 -29.72
CA LYS A 155 -6.65 -9.74 -29.56
C LYS A 155 -5.83 -10.10 -28.30
N LEU A 156 -6.01 -9.32 -27.22
CA LEU A 156 -5.41 -9.62 -25.93
C LEU A 156 -6.15 -10.78 -25.26
N SER A 157 -5.40 -11.67 -24.64
CA SER A 157 -5.93 -12.73 -23.78
C SER A 157 -5.64 -12.42 -22.29
N ILE A 158 -6.64 -12.60 -21.42
CA ILE A 158 -6.47 -12.45 -19.97
C ILE A 158 -6.17 -13.82 -19.35
N SER A 159 -5.21 -13.84 -18.43
CA SER A 159 -4.87 -15.04 -17.64
C SER A 159 -4.75 -14.69 -16.16
N GLU A 160 -5.22 -15.59 -15.31
CA GLU A 160 -5.02 -15.56 -13.85
C GLU A 160 -3.82 -16.43 -13.41
N HIS A 161 -3.16 -17.07 -14.36
CA HIS A 161 -2.01 -17.95 -14.13
C HIS A 161 -0.70 -17.29 -14.57
N VAL A 162 -0.49 -16.06 -14.09
CA VAL A 162 0.74 -15.30 -14.35
C VAL A 162 1.77 -15.64 -13.28
N ARG A 163 2.99 -15.97 -13.70
CA ARG A 163 4.08 -16.15 -12.76
C ARG A 163 4.54 -14.78 -12.23
N PRO A 164 4.59 -14.56 -10.89
CA PRO A 164 5.01 -13.29 -10.33
C PRO A 164 6.36 -12.78 -10.85
N GLU A 165 7.28 -13.69 -11.15
CA GLU A 165 8.60 -13.34 -11.71
C GLU A 165 8.51 -12.68 -13.09
N GLU A 166 7.57 -13.08 -13.94
CA GLU A 166 7.36 -12.42 -15.25
C GLU A 166 6.92 -10.97 -15.05
N LEU A 167 6.03 -10.73 -14.08
CA LEU A 167 5.58 -9.39 -13.75
C LEU A 167 6.72 -8.50 -13.22
N ILE A 168 7.55 -9.04 -12.32
CA ILE A 168 8.72 -8.34 -11.79
C ILE A 168 9.73 -8.03 -12.91
N THR A 169 9.93 -8.97 -13.83
CA THR A 169 10.83 -8.79 -14.98
C THR A 169 10.37 -7.66 -15.89
N ILE A 170 9.08 -7.66 -16.28
CA ILE A 170 8.52 -6.57 -17.10
C ILE A 170 8.66 -5.22 -16.38
N PHE A 171 8.37 -5.17 -15.09
CA PHE A 171 8.55 -3.94 -14.32
C PHE A 171 10.00 -3.46 -14.34
N LYS A 172 10.96 -4.36 -14.06
CA LYS A 172 12.39 -4.04 -14.02
C LYS A 172 12.90 -3.53 -15.37
N GLU A 173 12.43 -4.12 -16.44
CA GLU A 173 12.85 -3.78 -17.82
C GLU A 173 12.22 -2.50 -18.36
N ASN A 174 11.12 -2.05 -17.78
CA ASN A 174 10.39 -0.85 -18.20
C ASN A 174 10.45 0.24 -17.12
N LYS A 175 9.39 0.40 -16.31
CA LYS A 175 9.29 1.47 -15.32
C LYS A 175 10.40 1.43 -14.26
N GLY A 176 10.88 0.24 -13.91
CA GLY A 176 11.96 0.06 -12.94
C GLY A 176 13.27 0.75 -13.35
N LYS A 177 13.56 0.89 -14.66
CA LYS A 177 14.75 1.62 -15.15
C LYS A 177 14.74 3.10 -14.78
N GLU A 178 13.57 3.70 -14.68
CA GLU A 178 13.40 5.10 -14.31
C GLU A 178 13.55 5.33 -12.80
N LEU A 179 13.31 4.29 -11.99
CA LEU A 179 13.28 4.35 -10.54
C LEU A 179 14.65 3.98 -9.93
N LYS A 180 15.63 4.89 -10.08
CA LYS A 180 17.03 4.67 -9.65
C LYS A 180 17.20 4.33 -8.16
N HIS A 181 16.21 4.64 -7.32
CA HIS A 181 16.21 4.29 -5.90
C HIS A 181 15.88 2.82 -5.62
N LEU A 182 15.30 2.09 -6.59
CA LEU A 182 15.06 0.66 -6.48
C LEU A 182 16.33 -0.12 -6.80
N THR A 183 16.82 -0.82 -5.80
CA THR A 183 18.02 -1.69 -5.90
C THR A 183 17.63 -3.16 -5.92
N ASN A 184 18.59 -4.06 -6.09
CA ASN A 184 18.35 -5.50 -6.00
C ASN A 184 17.71 -5.89 -4.66
N TYR A 185 18.08 -5.22 -3.55
CA TYR A 185 17.45 -5.42 -2.25
C TYR A 185 15.92 -5.23 -2.31
N HIS A 186 15.42 -4.19 -3.00
CA HIS A 186 13.99 -3.93 -3.12
C HIS A 186 13.29 -5.00 -3.96
N TYR A 187 13.92 -5.48 -5.04
CA TYR A 187 13.36 -6.56 -5.84
C TYR A 187 13.33 -7.89 -5.10
N ASP A 188 14.35 -8.19 -4.30
CA ASP A 188 14.39 -9.40 -3.46
C ASP A 188 13.34 -9.32 -2.34
N LEU A 189 13.17 -8.14 -1.75
CA LEU A 189 12.10 -7.88 -0.77
C LEU A 189 10.72 -8.09 -1.39
N LEU A 190 10.47 -7.53 -2.59
CA LEU A 190 9.22 -7.70 -3.32
C LEU A 190 8.94 -9.17 -3.64
N ARG A 191 9.94 -9.94 -4.11
CA ARG A 191 9.81 -11.38 -4.35
C ARG A 191 9.40 -12.14 -3.10
N ARG A 192 10.06 -11.85 -1.98
CA ARG A 192 9.73 -12.49 -0.69
C ARG A 192 8.28 -12.19 -0.28
N LEU A 193 7.84 -10.95 -0.36
CA LEU A 193 6.47 -10.55 -0.06
C LEU A 193 5.47 -11.27 -0.96
N ILE A 194 5.67 -11.23 -2.27
CA ILE A 194 4.79 -11.87 -3.25
C ILE A 194 4.70 -13.37 -3.00
N ASN A 195 5.83 -14.06 -2.80
CA ASN A 195 5.84 -15.51 -2.55
C ASN A 195 5.07 -15.87 -1.29
N VAL A 196 5.23 -15.11 -0.20
CA VAL A 196 4.48 -15.35 1.05
C VAL A 196 3.00 -15.07 0.88
N MET A 197 2.61 -14.01 0.16
CA MET A 197 1.21 -13.70 -0.12
C MET A 197 0.54 -14.79 -0.97
N VAL A 198 1.23 -15.30 -1.99
CA VAL A 198 0.74 -16.42 -2.81
C VAL A 198 0.60 -17.69 -1.97
N TYR A 199 1.62 -18.03 -1.17
CA TYR A 199 1.59 -19.19 -0.28
C TYR A 199 0.41 -19.14 0.73
N LYS A 200 0.12 -17.94 1.23
CA LYS A 200 -1.00 -17.70 2.17
C LYS A 200 -2.36 -17.58 1.50
N ASN A 201 -2.45 -17.74 0.17
CA ASN A 201 -3.68 -17.56 -0.60
C ASN A 201 -4.34 -16.17 -0.38
N THR A 202 -3.54 -15.14 -0.15
CA THR A 202 -4.00 -13.75 0.05
C THR A 202 -3.80 -12.89 -1.18
N ALA A 203 -3.48 -13.47 -2.33
CA ALA A 203 -3.17 -12.72 -3.54
C ALA A 203 -3.76 -13.36 -4.80
N SER A 204 -3.96 -12.51 -5.81
CA SER A 204 -4.32 -12.90 -7.18
C SER A 204 -3.43 -12.15 -8.16
N VAL A 205 -2.96 -12.83 -9.20
CA VAL A 205 -2.16 -12.23 -10.27
C VAL A 205 -2.93 -12.34 -11.57
N ILE A 206 -3.18 -11.21 -12.21
CA ILE A 206 -3.91 -11.16 -13.48
C ILE A 206 -3.00 -10.49 -14.51
N GLY A 207 -2.90 -11.09 -15.69
CA GLY A 207 -2.11 -10.54 -16.79
C GLY A 207 -2.83 -10.56 -18.11
N ALA A 208 -2.40 -9.68 -19.00
CA ALA A 208 -2.81 -9.62 -20.40
C ALA A 208 -1.64 -10.02 -21.30
N TYR A 209 -1.88 -10.98 -22.18
CA TYR A 209 -0.92 -11.51 -23.17
C TYR A 209 -1.34 -11.06 -24.55
N ASP A 210 -0.37 -10.76 -25.39
CA ASP A 210 -0.56 -10.44 -26.80
C ASP A 210 -0.69 -11.70 -27.68
N GLU A 211 -0.85 -11.51 -28.99
CA GLU A 211 -0.97 -12.60 -29.98
C GLU A 211 0.26 -13.53 -30.03
N THR A 212 1.42 -13.06 -29.57
CA THR A 212 2.66 -13.86 -29.50
C THR A 212 2.78 -14.63 -28.18
N ASN A 213 1.73 -14.60 -27.35
CA ASN A 213 1.71 -15.16 -25.99
C ASN A 213 2.78 -14.53 -25.06
N SER A 214 3.08 -13.25 -25.31
CA SER A 214 3.98 -12.46 -24.46
C SER A 214 3.18 -11.63 -23.47
N LEU A 215 3.54 -11.68 -22.18
CA LEU A 215 2.89 -10.88 -21.13
C LEU A 215 3.19 -9.40 -21.41
N CYS A 216 2.16 -8.58 -21.66
CA CYS A 216 2.31 -7.15 -21.91
C CYS A 216 1.87 -6.27 -20.73
N ALA A 217 0.92 -6.71 -19.94
CA ALA A 217 0.51 -6.04 -18.71
C ALA A 217 0.15 -7.06 -17.63
N GLY A 218 0.35 -6.71 -16.38
CA GLY A 218 -0.12 -7.54 -15.28
C GLY A 218 -0.21 -6.76 -13.97
N ALA A 219 -1.06 -7.28 -13.09
CA ALA A 219 -1.29 -6.71 -11.78
C ALA A 219 -1.36 -7.81 -10.69
N PHE A 220 -0.79 -7.48 -9.55
CA PHE A 220 -0.81 -8.29 -8.34
C PHE A 220 -1.76 -7.62 -7.34
N PHE A 221 -2.86 -8.31 -7.04
CA PHE A 221 -3.87 -7.86 -6.09
C PHE A 221 -3.72 -8.63 -4.78
N VAL A 222 -3.84 -7.94 -3.65
CA VAL A 222 -3.69 -8.53 -2.33
C VAL A 222 -4.96 -8.33 -1.51
N PHE A 223 -5.46 -9.39 -0.90
CA PHE A 223 -6.71 -9.39 -0.15
C PHE A 223 -6.46 -9.42 1.36
N SER A 224 -7.13 -8.53 2.08
CA SER A 224 -7.13 -8.48 3.53
C SER A 224 -8.34 -7.69 4.02
N ASN A 225 -9.04 -8.18 5.05
CA ASN A 225 -10.09 -7.44 5.75
C ASN A 225 -11.11 -6.75 4.82
N ARG A 226 -11.67 -7.49 3.85
CA ARG A 226 -12.62 -7.00 2.83
C ARG A 226 -12.05 -5.90 1.91
N LYS A 227 -10.74 -5.75 1.87
CA LYS A 227 -10.06 -4.86 0.95
C LYS A 227 -9.22 -5.67 -0.03
N ALA A 228 -9.26 -5.30 -1.30
CA ALA A 228 -8.31 -5.72 -2.31
C ALA A 228 -7.38 -4.54 -2.62
N ILE A 229 -6.08 -4.75 -2.55
CA ILE A 229 -5.08 -3.72 -2.81
C ILE A 229 -4.48 -3.99 -4.19
N PHE A 230 -4.49 -3.00 -5.08
CA PHE A 230 -3.73 -3.00 -6.34
C PHE A 230 -2.25 -2.78 -6.02
N TYR A 231 -1.62 -3.85 -5.52
CA TYR A 231 -0.36 -3.81 -4.79
C TYR A 231 0.87 -3.56 -5.67
N PHE A 232 0.91 -4.21 -6.82
CA PHE A 232 2.03 -4.10 -7.75
C PHE A 232 1.54 -4.34 -9.17
N SER A 233 2.04 -3.57 -10.14
CA SER A 233 1.68 -3.73 -11.54
C SER A 233 2.85 -3.41 -12.46
N ALA A 234 2.83 -4.00 -13.64
CA ALA A 234 3.82 -3.74 -14.68
C ALA A 234 3.18 -3.71 -16.05
N THR A 235 3.77 -2.92 -16.93
CA THR A 235 3.41 -2.81 -18.34
C THR A 235 4.66 -2.65 -19.20
N ASN A 236 4.61 -3.18 -20.43
CA ASN A 236 5.54 -2.85 -21.49
C ASN A 236 4.93 -1.82 -22.47
N ASP A 237 5.60 -1.51 -23.57
CA ASP A 237 5.11 -0.54 -24.55
C ASP A 237 3.86 -1.03 -25.29
N THR A 238 3.77 -2.32 -25.62
CA THR A 238 2.59 -2.94 -26.22
C THR A 238 1.33 -2.70 -25.37
N ALA A 239 1.46 -2.76 -24.04
CA ALA A 239 0.36 -2.50 -23.13
C ALA A 239 -0.17 -1.06 -23.19
N LYS A 240 0.71 -0.08 -23.42
CA LYS A 240 0.32 1.33 -23.58
C LYS A 240 -0.46 1.53 -24.89
N GLU A 241 0.00 0.88 -25.95
CA GLU A 241 -0.64 0.96 -27.27
C GLU A 241 -2.01 0.28 -27.29
N THR A 242 -2.14 -0.88 -26.66
CA THR A 242 -3.34 -1.71 -26.70
C THR A 242 -4.37 -1.38 -25.63
N GLY A 243 -3.97 -0.72 -24.52
CA GLY A 243 -4.81 -0.51 -23.35
C GLY A 243 -4.93 -1.75 -22.46
N ALA A 244 -3.90 -2.57 -22.41
CA ALA A 244 -3.91 -3.84 -21.69
C ALA A 244 -4.09 -3.67 -20.16
N MET A 245 -3.43 -2.68 -19.52
CA MET A 245 -3.61 -2.47 -18.07
C MET A 245 -5.05 -2.06 -17.69
N PRO A 246 -5.72 -1.13 -18.38
CA PRO A 246 -7.16 -0.93 -18.20
C PRO A 246 -7.98 -2.22 -18.28
N LEU A 247 -7.67 -3.11 -19.23
CA LEU A 247 -8.38 -4.38 -19.39
C LEU A 247 -8.13 -5.34 -18.20
N VAL A 248 -6.90 -5.42 -17.69
CA VAL A 248 -6.57 -6.22 -16.50
C VAL A 248 -7.35 -5.75 -15.26
N ILE A 249 -7.42 -4.44 -15.04
CA ILE A 249 -8.16 -3.87 -13.92
C ILE A 249 -9.68 -4.07 -14.11
N ASP A 250 -10.19 -3.85 -15.33
CA ASP A 250 -11.60 -4.05 -15.65
C ASP A 250 -12.03 -5.51 -15.44
N TYR A 251 -11.18 -6.46 -15.85
CA TYR A 251 -11.41 -7.87 -15.58
C TYR A 251 -11.47 -8.18 -14.08
N PHE A 252 -10.57 -7.61 -13.28
CA PHE A 252 -10.61 -7.75 -11.82
C PHE A 252 -11.92 -7.20 -11.25
N ILE A 253 -12.34 -5.99 -11.68
CA ILE A 253 -13.59 -5.36 -11.24
C ILE A 253 -14.79 -6.22 -11.63
N GLN A 254 -14.84 -6.73 -12.87
CA GLN A 254 -15.91 -7.61 -13.33
C GLN A 254 -16.02 -8.88 -12.50
N LYS A 255 -14.88 -9.52 -12.22
CA LYS A 255 -14.80 -10.77 -11.43
C LYS A 255 -15.28 -10.59 -9.99
N HIS A 256 -14.99 -9.41 -9.40
CA HIS A 256 -15.28 -9.12 -7.99
C HIS A 256 -16.48 -8.17 -7.79
N ALA A 257 -17.16 -7.77 -8.85
CA ALA A 257 -18.42 -7.04 -8.73
C ALA A 257 -19.46 -7.87 -7.95
N HIS A 258 -20.39 -7.18 -7.31
CA HIS A 258 -21.41 -7.81 -6.46
C HIS A 258 -20.82 -8.53 -5.24
N SER A 259 -19.69 -8.04 -4.72
CA SER A 259 -19.04 -8.58 -3.52
C SER A 259 -18.72 -7.46 -2.50
N HIS A 260 -18.64 -7.81 -1.22
CA HIS A 260 -18.30 -6.89 -0.15
C HIS A 260 -16.78 -6.63 -0.08
N ILE A 261 -16.20 -6.16 -1.20
CA ILE A 261 -14.78 -5.85 -1.33
C ILE A 261 -14.65 -4.40 -1.79
N THR A 262 -13.71 -3.68 -1.20
CA THR A 262 -13.26 -2.36 -1.69
C THR A 262 -11.90 -2.52 -2.36
N LEU A 263 -11.79 -2.12 -3.63
CA LEU A 263 -10.51 -2.06 -4.34
C LEU A 263 -9.80 -0.74 -3.98
N ASP A 264 -8.63 -0.84 -3.35
CA ASP A 264 -7.73 0.27 -3.06
C ASP A 264 -6.61 0.31 -4.10
N PHE A 265 -6.56 1.37 -4.89
CA PHE A 265 -5.58 1.51 -5.97
C PHE A 265 -4.21 1.99 -5.50
N GLU A 266 -4.11 2.53 -4.29
CA GLU A 266 -2.88 3.11 -3.74
C GLU A 266 -2.24 4.20 -4.64
N GLY A 267 -0.99 4.60 -4.34
CA GLY A 267 -0.11 5.40 -5.23
C GLY A 267 -0.64 6.76 -5.71
N SER A 268 -1.71 7.29 -5.12
CA SER A 268 -2.51 8.39 -5.69
C SER A 268 -1.95 9.79 -5.46
N ASN A 269 -0.75 9.94 -4.90
CA ASN A 269 -0.08 11.25 -4.79
C ASN A 269 0.56 11.67 -6.12
N ASP A 270 0.72 10.75 -7.08
CA ASP A 270 1.03 11.07 -8.47
C ASP A 270 -0.25 11.49 -9.21
N PRO A 271 -0.30 12.71 -9.80
CA PRO A 271 -1.51 13.21 -10.49
C PRO A 271 -1.93 12.37 -11.68
N GLY A 272 -0.99 11.71 -12.37
CA GLY A 272 -1.26 10.83 -13.51
C GLY A 272 -1.96 9.56 -13.06
N LEU A 273 -1.44 8.91 -12.02
CA LEU A 273 -2.06 7.73 -11.40
C LEU A 273 -3.43 8.07 -10.79
N ALA A 274 -3.55 9.18 -10.06
CA ALA A 274 -4.82 9.63 -9.50
C ALA A 274 -5.90 9.80 -10.59
N ARG A 275 -5.56 10.40 -11.73
CA ARG A 275 -6.45 10.54 -12.88
C ARG A 275 -6.83 9.18 -13.48
N PHE A 276 -5.88 8.28 -13.57
CA PHE A 276 -6.09 6.92 -14.08
C PHE A 276 -7.07 6.15 -13.19
N TYR A 277 -6.88 6.17 -11.87
CA TYR A 277 -7.76 5.47 -10.93
C TYR A 277 -9.17 6.09 -10.88
N LYS A 278 -9.28 7.42 -10.88
CA LYS A 278 -10.56 8.13 -11.02
C LYS A 278 -11.33 7.71 -12.26
N SER A 279 -10.63 7.33 -13.34
CA SER A 279 -11.31 6.93 -14.58
C SER A 279 -12.19 5.69 -14.42
N PHE A 280 -11.92 4.82 -13.42
CA PHE A 280 -12.75 3.67 -13.05
C PHE A 280 -13.92 4.02 -12.11
N GLY A 281 -14.16 5.29 -11.83
CA GLY A 281 -15.17 5.73 -10.86
C GLY A 281 -14.71 5.66 -9.41
N ALA A 282 -13.41 5.44 -9.16
CA ALA A 282 -12.87 5.39 -7.80
C ALA A 282 -12.94 6.76 -7.12
N THR A 283 -13.27 6.72 -5.82
CA THR A 283 -13.37 7.91 -4.96
C THR A 283 -12.03 8.21 -4.31
N GLN A 284 -11.66 9.47 -4.28
CA GLN A 284 -10.46 9.93 -3.60
C GLN A 284 -10.65 9.90 -2.08
N ILE A 285 -9.76 9.20 -1.38
CA ILE A 285 -9.74 9.09 0.08
C ILE A 285 -8.42 9.67 0.60
N THR A 286 -8.45 10.30 1.79
CA THR A 286 -7.26 10.83 2.43
C THR A 286 -6.81 9.93 3.59
N TYR A 287 -5.50 9.81 3.75
CA TYR A 287 -4.87 9.20 4.93
C TYR A 287 -3.79 10.13 5.50
N PRO A 288 -3.55 10.11 6.83
CA PRO A 288 -2.58 11.01 7.44
C PRO A 288 -1.14 10.55 7.19
N HIS A 289 -0.31 11.41 6.64
CA HIS A 289 1.15 11.28 6.66
C HIS A 289 1.70 12.07 7.84
N LEU A 290 2.38 11.40 8.76
CA LEU A 290 2.98 12.00 9.95
C LEU A 290 4.47 12.24 9.72
N TYR A 291 4.90 13.50 9.81
CA TYR A 291 6.29 13.90 9.82
C TYR A 291 6.62 14.70 11.08
N LEU A 292 7.43 14.13 11.96
CA LEU A 292 7.92 14.80 13.17
C LEU A 292 9.44 14.78 13.19
N ASN A 293 10.06 15.96 13.25
CA ASN A 293 11.50 16.12 13.33
C ASN A 293 11.86 16.76 14.69
N LYS A 294 12.32 15.90 15.62
CA LYS A 294 12.75 16.28 16.98
C LYS A 294 14.28 16.42 17.09
N LEU A 295 15.00 16.47 15.97
CA LEU A 295 16.45 16.71 15.95
C LEU A 295 16.76 18.15 16.38
N ASN A 296 17.95 18.34 16.93
CA ASN A 296 18.40 19.71 17.22
C ASN A 296 18.62 20.50 15.91
N PRO A 297 18.60 21.86 15.94
CA PRO A 297 18.66 22.69 14.75
C PRO A 297 19.87 22.42 13.84
N LEU A 298 21.05 22.13 14.40
CA LEU A 298 22.27 21.83 13.63
C LEU A 298 22.12 20.56 12.78
N PHE A 299 21.56 19.49 13.35
CA PHE A 299 21.29 18.26 12.59
C PHE A 299 20.15 18.42 11.58
N ARG A 300 19.15 19.27 11.87
CA ARG A 300 18.09 19.62 10.89
C ARG A 300 18.67 20.29 9.65
N PHE A 301 19.58 21.26 9.86
CA PHE A 301 20.24 21.95 8.76
C PHE A 301 21.07 20.97 7.91
N GLY A 302 21.89 20.12 8.52
CA GLY A 302 22.68 19.11 7.82
C GLY A 302 21.82 18.17 6.96
N LEU A 303 20.68 17.67 7.49
CA LEU A 303 19.75 16.83 6.73
C LEU A 303 19.10 17.59 5.56
N SER A 304 18.77 18.87 5.71
CA SER A 304 18.19 19.66 4.63
C SER A 304 19.15 19.85 3.46
N VAL A 305 20.43 20.04 3.75
CA VAL A 305 21.49 20.14 2.74
C VAL A 305 21.66 18.82 2.00
N ILE A 306 21.70 17.69 2.72
CA ILE A 306 21.82 16.36 2.11
C ILE A 306 20.59 16.02 1.23
N LYS A 307 19.37 16.38 1.65
CA LYS A 307 18.16 16.20 0.82
C LYS A 307 18.22 17.03 -0.46
N LYS A 308 18.74 18.28 -0.40
CA LYS A 308 18.90 19.16 -1.58
C LYS A 308 19.97 18.68 -2.57
N LEU A 309 20.99 17.97 -2.10
CA LEU A 309 22.07 17.43 -2.96
C LEU A 309 21.69 16.08 -3.62
N LYS A 310 20.59 15.44 -3.20
CA LYS A 310 20.12 14.15 -3.74
C LYS A 310 18.93 14.28 -4.70
N ASN A 311 18.31 15.45 -4.77
CA ASN A 311 17.32 15.84 -5.78
C ASN A 311 17.99 16.65 -6.91
#